data_e0d244828b31e8f738e548fea3bde5fb
#
_entry.id   e0d244828b31e8f738e548fea3bde5fb
#
_cell.length_a   1.000
_cell.length_b   1.000
_cell.length_c   1.000
_cell.angle_alpha   90.00
_cell.angle_beta   90.00
_cell.angle_gamma   90.00
#
_symmetry.space_group_name_H-M   'P 1'
#
loop_
_entity.id
_entity.type
_entity.pdbx_description
1 polymer ?
#
loop_
_entity_poly.entity_id
_entity_poly.type
_entity_poly.pdbx_seq_one_letter_code
_entity_poly.pdbx_strand_id
1 'polypeptide(L)'
;MMKSRAWGWVLGGVLACLPVALTGAERFGDIEISLETMPVSQPRRGYQTLIARMANRDTKKKHGVRLVLQGPEHGVIALREVSRQVEVGAGAQMSMLLPVPLGLPSTFQSCAVEVDGYQEGELSIVLNLGAMRSGVHGAALSSPEFLVSQRVSRDALRVAVGTSRSGFSRSGPAMVGSLGQPAVLSLAERTIEAWPGRWSAYSAYDVVVITDLEWRTAPESVRDALWRHAECGAVLAVIGDSFVPPVACRTLEQSPAVGNATAGLVRFTIYEAGLGRCAVFGGSGPTISRRGMSRIINHSQRSLQEVWERVSSASNAHSLAPVLKKVRTPLGLSFIVLAIFALVAGPINLMVLRRKNRGIWLFWITPVLGLATSLMVIASVLFGEGLKPLARIEGMTILDERAGRATTIGINGFYCPLRPRKGLAYSYDTEVTACLVDTYGMGTKASPRELVWDEQQHLRKEWVAPRVPQYFRLRTSELRKERLGLLRDGSQLAVVNGLGVTIERLVLVDFDGTVYEVTDIPEGDQVSVGGPAALVLPRLSAMSDVILRREQWKTDERDNLPSSGLLRPGTYLAYLEGAPFVPNGLQRSAKTTEASVVFGILREEAQP
;
A
#
# COMPACT_ATOMS: atom_id res chain seq x y z
N MET A 1 -20.12 -33.46 -53.77
CA MET A 1 -18.71 -33.02 -53.96
C MET A 1 -18.55 -31.64 -53.31
N MET A 2 -18.11 -31.57 -52.10
CA MET A 2 -17.42 -30.40 -51.53
C MET A 2 -16.80 -30.83 -50.20
N LYS A 3 -15.48 -31.04 -50.20
CA LYS A 3 -14.66 -31.43 -49.06
C LYS A 3 -14.23 -30.19 -48.28
N SER A 4 -14.52 -30.23 -46.98
CA SER A 4 -13.69 -29.85 -45.80
C SER A 4 -12.56 -28.87 -45.98
N ARG A 5 -12.62 -27.77 -45.22
CA ARG A 5 -11.48 -27.08 -44.62
C ARG A 5 -11.85 -26.65 -43.21
N ALA A 6 -11.57 -27.51 -42.26
CA ALA A 6 -11.61 -27.22 -40.83
C ALA A 6 -10.34 -27.82 -40.21
N TRP A 7 -9.22 -27.12 -40.36
CA TRP A 7 -7.99 -27.36 -39.59
C TRP A 7 -7.18 -26.04 -39.59
N GLY A 8 -7.16 -25.36 -38.50
CA GLY A 8 -6.33 -24.15 -38.42
C GLY A 8 -6.56 -23.22 -37.23
N TRP A 9 -6.96 -23.71 -36.05
CA TRP A 9 -7.02 -22.87 -34.85
C TRP A 9 -6.68 -23.63 -33.57
N VAL A 10 -5.53 -24.31 -33.50
CA VAL A 10 -5.03 -24.98 -32.27
C VAL A 10 -3.54 -24.68 -32.00
N LEU A 11 -2.99 -23.64 -32.52
CA LEU A 11 -1.57 -23.29 -32.29
C LEU A 11 -1.36 -21.83 -31.83
N GLY A 12 -2.23 -21.30 -30.99
CA GLY A 12 -2.13 -19.93 -30.48
C GLY A 12 -2.05 -19.79 -28.96
N GLY A 13 -1.83 -20.86 -28.20
CA GLY A 13 -2.00 -20.86 -26.74
C GLY A 13 -0.75 -21.14 -25.88
N VAL A 14 0.45 -21.17 -26.42
CA VAL A 14 1.65 -21.62 -25.65
C VAL A 14 2.82 -20.61 -25.72
N LEU A 15 2.57 -19.35 -25.95
CA LEU A 15 3.66 -18.34 -25.98
C LEU A 15 3.41 -17.22 -24.95
N ALA A 16 3.44 -17.54 -23.66
CA ALA A 16 3.41 -16.53 -22.60
C ALA A 16 4.20 -16.90 -21.34
N CYS A 17 5.30 -17.62 -21.51
CA CYS A 17 6.35 -17.73 -20.48
C CYS A 17 7.70 -17.57 -21.20
N LEU A 18 7.91 -16.38 -21.78
CA LEU A 18 9.28 -16.00 -22.13
C LEU A 18 10.00 -15.68 -20.81
N PRO A 19 11.18 -16.27 -20.56
CA PRO A 19 12.02 -15.83 -19.47
C PRO A 19 12.28 -14.34 -19.68
N VAL A 20 12.14 -13.56 -18.61
CA VAL A 20 12.53 -12.15 -18.59
C VAL A 20 13.93 -12.07 -19.17
N ALA A 21 14.08 -11.41 -20.30
CA ALA A 21 15.33 -11.26 -20.97
C ALA A 21 16.32 -10.58 -20.00
N LEU A 22 17.38 -11.30 -19.64
CA LEU A 22 18.61 -10.69 -19.16
C LEU A 22 19.07 -9.77 -20.31
N THR A 23 18.86 -8.48 -20.18
CA THR A 23 19.56 -7.54 -21.04
C THR A 23 21.02 -7.70 -20.69
N GLY A 24 21.86 -8.06 -21.67
CA GLY A 24 23.30 -8.12 -21.47
C GLY A 24 23.78 -6.80 -20.86
N ALA A 25 24.88 -6.82 -20.11
CA ALA A 25 25.44 -5.59 -19.60
C ALA A 25 25.84 -4.69 -20.77
N GLU A 26 25.29 -3.47 -20.79
CA GLU A 26 25.57 -2.45 -21.81
C GLU A 26 26.49 -1.37 -21.23
N ARG A 27 27.33 -0.81 -22.07
CA ARG A 27 28.33 0.18 -21.64
C ARG A 27 27.93 1.58 -22.09
N PHE A 28 27.88 2.51 -21.12
CA PHE A 28 27.58 3.93 -21.28
C PHE A 28 28.77 4.74 -20.77
N GLY A 29 29.64 5.19 -21.68
CA GLY A 29 30.89 5.81 -21.30
C GLY A 29 31.77 4.83 -20.47
N ASP A 30 32.10 5.22 -19.25
CA ASP A 30 32.85 4.41 -18.31
C ASP A 30 31.97 3.57 -17.35
N ILE A 31 30.67 3.67 -17.49
CA ILE A 31 29.70 2.93 -16.69
C ILE A 31 29.16 1.74 -17.48
N GLU A 32 29.22 0.57 -16.88
CA GLU A 32 28.58 -0.65 -17.38
C GLU A 32 27.32 -0.91 -16.56
N ILE A 33 26.18 -1.10 -17.23
CA ILE A 33 24.88 -1.26 -16.59
C ILE A 33 24.19 -2.53 -17.10
N SER A 34 23.70 -3.36 -16.19
CA SER A 34 22.73 -4.41 -16.49
C SER A 34 21.45 -4.17 -15.72
N LEU A 35 20.30 -4.36 -16.38
CA LEU A 35 19.00 -4.13 -15.81
C LEU A 35 18.19 -5.43 -15.77
N GLU A 36 17.73 -5.80 -14.58
CA GLU A 36 16.93 -6.99 -14.35
C GLU A 36 15.59 -6.57 -13.70
N THR A 37 14.53 -7.31 -13.98
CA THR A 37 13.25 -7.12 -13.30
C THR A 37 13.03 -8.22 -12.27
N MET A 38 12.45 -7.88 -11.13
CA MET A 38 11.85 -8.89 -10.27
C MET A 38 10.68 -9.54 -11.04
N PRO A 39 10.69 -10.86 -11.23
CA PRO A 39 9.73 -11.52 -12.08
C PRO A 39 8.35 -11.54 -11.43
N VAL A 40 7.43 -10.71 -11.91
CA VAL A 40 6.03 -10.70 -11.43
C VAL A 40 5.12 -10.84 -12.63
N SER A 41 4.39 -11.93 -12.74
CA SER A 41 3.63 -12.20 -13.96
C SER A 41 2.29 -11.49 -14.05
N GLN A 42 1.68 -11.06 -12.97
CA GLN A 42 0.44 -10.26 -12.96
C GLN A 42 0.24 -9.56 -11.61
N PRO A 43 1.00 -8.50 -11.36
CA PRO A 43 0.93 -7.82 -10.08
C PRO A 43 -0.32 -6.94 -9.97
N ARG A 44 -0.97 -7.00 -8.83
CA ARG A 44 -2.18 -6.19 -8.55
C ARG A 44 -1.89 -4.99 -7.67
N ARG A 45 -0.80 -5.01 -6.91
CA ARG A 45 -0.45 -4.03 -5.88
C ARG A 45 1.05 -3.98 -5.67
N GLY A 46 1.48 -3.00 -4.92
CA GLY A 46 2.88 -2.85 -4.57
C GLY A 46 3.71 -2.27 -5.70
N TYR A 47 4.96 -2.67 -5.74
CA TYR A 47 5.93 -2.20 -6.72
C TYR A 47 6.47 -3.36 -7.54
N GLN A 48 6.56 -3.16 -8.86
CA GLN A 48 7.46 -3.95 -9.68
C GLN A 48 8.85 -3.36 -9.55
N THR A 49 9.78 -4.13 -9.03
CA THR A 49 11.13 -3.63 -8.77
C THR A 49 12.08 -4.03 -9.88
N LEU A 50 12.77 -3.03 -10.44
CA LEU A 50 13.92 -3.23 -11.29
C LEU A 50 15.18 -3.20 -10.43
N ILE A 51 16.14 -4.03 -10.80
CA ILE A 51 17.45 -4.10 -10.18
C ILE A 51 18.48 -3.72 -11.24
N ALA A 52 19.08 -2.55 -11.06
CA ALA A 52 20.18 -2.11 -11.89
C ALA A 52 21.50 -2.46 -11.21
N ARG A 53 22.33 -3.24 -11.87
CA ARG A 53 23.71 -3.49 -11.46
C ARG A 53 24.60 -2.60 -12.28
N MET A 54 25.44 -1.82 -11.61
CA MET A 54 26.31 -0.83 -12.22
C MET A 54 27.73 -1.07 -11.80
N ALA A 55 28.67 -0.94 -12.77
CA ALA A 55 30.10 -1.01 -12.52
C ALA A 55 30.77 0.22 -13.16
N ASN A 56 31.47 1.00 -12.36
CA ASN A 56 32.31 2.09 -12.84
C ASN A 56 33.69 1.54 -13.24
N ARG A 57 34.04 1.65 -14.51
CA ARG A 57 35.32 1.22 -15.04
C ARG A 57 36.41 2.29 -14.91
N ASP A 58 36.04 3.53 -14.68
CA ASP A 58 37.00 4.58 -14.32
C ASP A 58 37.43 4.38 -12.86
N THR A 59 38.72 4.10 -12.67
CA THR A 59 39.31 3.91 -11.35
C THR A 59 39.67 5.22 -10.65
N LYS A 60 39.51 6.37 -11.29
CA LYS A 60 39.91 7.68 -10.79
C LYS A 60 38.74 8.60 -10.48
N LYS A 61 37.65 8.47 -11.22
CA LYS A 61 36.50 9.38 -11.10
C LYS A 61 35.25 8.64 -10.64
N LYS A 62 34.46 9.30 -9.81
CA LYS A 62 33.09 8.92 -9.52
C LYS A 62 32.17 9.50 -10.61
N HIS A 63 31.09 8.79 -10.90
CA HIS A 63 30.09 9.23 -11.88
C HIS A 63 28.70 9.26 -11.25
N GLY A 64 27.92 10.28 -11.57
CA GLY A 64 26.51 10.36 -11.24
C GLY A 64 25.68 9.64 -12.31
N VAL A 65 25.02 8.55 -11.94
CA VAL A 65 24.15 7.80 -12.87
C VAL A 65 22.71 8.00 -12.53
N ARG A 66 21.90 8.43 -13.51
CA ARG A 66 20.45 8.55 -13.37
C ARG A 66 19.76 7.63 -14.37
N LEU A 67 18.90 6.75 -13.85
CA LEU A 67 18.02 5.90 -14.65
C LEU A 67 16.65 6.53 -14.73
N VAL A 68 16.11 6.62 -15.94
CA VAL A 68 14.81 7.26 -16.22
C VAL A 68 13.94 6.33 -17.06
N LEU A 69 12.91 5.77 -16.44
CA LEU A 69 11.85 5.07 -17.16
C LEU A 69 10.87 6.10 -17.70
N GLN A 70 10.67 6.09 -19.00
CA GLN A 70 9.71 6.97 -19.67
C GLN A 70 8.47 6.18 -20.07
N GLY A 71 7.33 6.58 -19.55
CA GLY A 71 6.03 6.02 -19.89
C GLY A 71 5.43 6.68 -21.13
N PRO A 72 4.35 6.11 -21.68
CA PRO A 72 3.71 6.61 -22.88
C PRO A 72 3.17 8.03 -22.67
N GLU A 73 3.22 8.84 -23.72
CA GLU A 73 2.71 10.22 -23.70
C GLU A 73 1.18 10.28 -23.63
N HIS A 74 0.50 9.19 -24.00
CA HIS A 74 -0.95 9.15 -24.16
C HIS A 74 -1.55 7.99 -23.34
N GLY A 75 -2.64 8.26 -22.63
CA GLY A 75 -3.36 7.27 -21.83
C GLY A 75 -4.29 7.91 -20.79
N VAL A 76 -5.18 7.14 -20.20
CA VAL A 76 -6.21 7.66 -19.27
C VAL A 76 -5.61 8.12 -17.93
N ILE A 77 -4.64 7.39 -17.38
CA ILE A 77 -3.88 7.76 -16.19
C ILE A 77 -2.49 7.16 -16.39
N ALA A 78 -1.54 7.95 -16.78
CA ALA A 78 -0.19 7.47 -17.07
C ALA A 78 0.79 7.89 -15.96
N LEU A 79 1.65 6.97 -15.59
CA LEU A 79 2.90 7.27 -14.93
C LEU A 79 3.89 7.63 -16.04
N ARG A 80 4.26 8.91 -16.14
CA ARG A 80 5.10 9.40 -17.23
C ARG A 80 6.56 9.11 -17.00
N GLU A 81 7.01 9.27 -15.78
CA GLU A 81 8.42 9.12 -15.43
C GLU A 81 8.60 8.45 -14.08
N VAL A 82 9.52 7.49 -14.04
CA VAL A 82 10.09 6.98 -12.79
C VAL A 82 11.59 7.09 -12.90
N SER A 83 12.22 7.84 -12.01
CA SER A 83 13.65 8.08 -12.08
C SER A 83 14.33 7.89 -10.72
N ARG A 84 15.59 7.49 -10.78
CA ARG A 84 16.49 7.41 -9.63
C ARG A 84 17.92 7.76 -10.03
N GLN A 85 18.55 8.56 -9.17
CA GLN A 85 19.93 8.96 -9.32
C GLN A 85 20.80 8.40 -8.18
N VAL A 86 22.00 7.96 -8.51
CA VAL A 86 23.01 7.48 -7.56
C VAL A 86 24.39 7.90 -8.01
N GLU A 87 25.32 8.00 -7.06
CA GLU A 87 26.75 8.17 -7.37
C GLU A 87 27.45 6.80 -7.33
N VAL A 88 28.17 6.47 -8.37
CA VAL A 88 29.00 5.25 -8.46
C VAL A 88 30.45 5.64 -8.27
N GLY A 89 31.06 5.22 -7.16
CA GLY A 89 32.47 5.52 -6.85
C GLY A 89 33.44 5.02 -7.93
N ALA A 90 34.65 5.54 -7.92
CA ALA A 90 35.70 5.12 -8.82
C ALA A 90 36.02 3.61 -8.67
N GLY A 91 35.98 2.84 -9.73
CA GLY A 91 36.20 1.40 -9.74
C GLY A 91 35.16 0.58 -8.96
N ALA A 92 34.09 1.21 -8.48
CA ALA A 92 33.09 0.56 -7.63
C ALA A 92 32.04 -0.21 -8.45
N GLN A 93 31.51 -1.25 -7.83
CA GLN A 93 30.32 -1.95 -8.29
C GLN A 93 29.20 -1.75 -7.27
N MET A 94 27.98 -1.51 -7.75
CA MET A 94 26.81 -1.38 -6.88
C MET A 94 25.55 -1.89 -7.55
N SER A 95 24.56 -2.20 -6.72
CA SER A 95 23.20 -2.48 -7.20
C SER A 95 22.23 -1.45 -6.67
N MET A 96 21.31 -1.03 -7.53
CA MET A 96 20.28 -0.06 -7.24
C MET A 96 18.91 -0.66 -7.51
N LEU A 97 17.98 -0.47 -6.59
CA LEU A 97 16.57 -0.83 -6.78
C LEU A 97 15.80 0.37 -7.33
N LEU A 98 15.00 0.15 -8.36
CA LEU A 98 14.05 1.15 -8.89
C LEU A 98 12.63 0.57 -8.81
N PRO A 99 11.88 0.83 -7.73
CA PRO A 99 10.53 0.37 -7.58
C PRO A 99 9.56 1.19 -8.45
N VAL A 100 8.71 0.51 -9.20
CA VAL A 100 7.71 1.11 -10.09
C VAL A 100 6.32 0.75 -9.57
N PRO A 101 5.48 1.72 -9.20
CA PRO A 101 4.18 1.43 -8.62
C PRO A 101 3.26 0.75 -9.61
N LEU A 102 2.57 -0.28 -9.11
CA LEU A 102 1.61 -1.07 -9.85
C LEU A 102 0.19 -0.50 -9.74
N GLY A 103 -0.70 -0.93 -10.63
CA GLY A 103 -2.09 -0.46 -10.63
C GLY A 103 -2.31 0.83 -11.41
N LEU A 104 -1.27 1.41 -11.98
CA LEU A 104 -1.37 2.52 -12.94
C LEU A 104 -1.27 1.94 -14.36
N PRO A 105 -2.22 2.22 -15.27
CA PRO A 105 -2.15 1.73 -16.64
C PRO A 105 -0.98 2.42 -17.38
N SER A 106 0.16 1.79 -17.37
CA SER A 106 1.37 2.28 -18.04
C SER A 106 2.20 1.12 -18.57
N THR A 107 2.86 1.31 -19.69
CA THR A 107 3.82 0.37 -20.27
C THR A 107 5.11 1.12 -20.51
N PHE A 108 6.21 0.63 -19.95
CA PHE A 108 7.54 1.17 -20.20
C PHE A 108 8.28 0.26 -21.18
N GLN A 109 8.90 0.83 -22.19
CA GLN A 109 9.63 0.08 -23.23
C GLN A 109 11.13 0.36 -23.21
N SER A 110 11.54 1.49 -22.63
CA SER A 110 12.94 1.85 -22.50
C SER A 110 13.24 2.47 -21.13
N CYS A 111 14.49 2.39 -20.74
CA CYS A 111 15.06 3.08 -19.61
C CYS A 111 16.24 3.93 -20.11
N ALA A 112 16.06 5.24 -20.13
CA ALA A 112 17.13 6.17 -20.49
C ALA A 112 18.21 6.17 -19.40
N VAL A 113 19.46 6.22 -19.82
CA VAL A 113 20.65 6.26 -18.96
C VAL A 113 21.32 7.62 -19.13
N GLU A 114 21.36 8.37 -18.04
CA GLU A 114 22.10 9.64 -17.97
C GLU A 114 23.36 9.42 -17.10
N VAL A 115 24.50 9.83 -17.59
CA VAL A 115 25.78 9.82 -16.85
C VAL A 115 26.26 11.27 -16.76
N ASP A 116 26.52 11.73 -15.51
CA ASP A 116 26.94 13.10 -15.21
C ASP A 116 26.04 14.20 -15.81
N GLY A 117 24.75 13.89 -15.97
CA GLY A 117 23.74 14.79 -16.52
C GLY A 117 23.59 14.76 -18.03
N TYR A 118 24.32 13.91 -18.73
CA TYR A 118 24.21 13.70 -20.18
C TYR A 118 23.52 12.36 -20.46
N GLN A 119 22.56 12.35 -21.40
CA GLN A 119 21.94 11.12 -21.84
C GLN A 119 22.91 10.36 -22.76
N GLU A 120 23.40 9.22 -22.28
CA GLU A 120 24.37 8.38 -23.01
C GLU A 120 23.71 7.29 -23.86
N GLY A 121 22.45 6.93 -23.54
CA GLY A 121 21.70 5.94 -24.30
C GLY A 121 20.44 5.43 -23.58
N GLU A 122 19.91 4.32 -24.07
CA GLU A 122 18.70 3.68 -23.53
C GLU A 122 18.85 2.16 -23.45
N LEU A 123 18.42 1.60 -22.34
CA LEU A 123 18.27 0.16 -22.14
C LEU A 123 16.87 -0.28 -22.55
N SER A 124 16.79 -1.34 -23.35
CA SER A 124 15.49 -1.93 -23.71
C SER A 124 14.90 -2.68 -22.52
N ILE A 125 13.64 -2.39 -22.18
CA ILE A 125 12.89 -3.06 -21.11
C ILE A 125 11.42 -3.12 -21.48
N VAL A 126 10.73 -4.18 -21.07
CA VAL A 126 9.27 -4.26 -21.22
C VAL A 126 8.63 -4.45 -19.86
N LEU A 127 8.00 -3.38 -19.37
CA LEU A 127 7.19 -3.40 -18.15
C LEU A 127 5.75 -3.05 -18.49
N ASN A 128 4.84 -3.96 -18.19
CA ASN A 128 3.41 -3.73 -18.36
C ASN A 128 2.75 -3.71 -16.98
N LEU A 129 2.37 -2.53 -16.51
CA LEU A 129 1.83 -2.30 -15.17
C LEU A 129 0.30 -2.39 -15.11
N GLY A 130 -0.38 -2.43 -16.25
CA GLY A 130 -1.84 -2.29 -16.34
C GLY A 130 -2.63 -3.54 -16.71
N ALA A 131 -2.00 -4.66 -16.96
CA ALA A 131 -2.69 -5.86 -17.43
C ALA A 131 -3.46 -6.59 -16.32
N MET A 132 -4.65 -6.12 -15.99
CA MET A 132 -5.62 -6.93 -15.25
C MET A 132 -6.18 -8.01 -16.17
N ARG A 133 -5.58 -9.20 -16.19
CA ARG A 133 -6.25 -10.37 -16.77
C ARG A 133 -7.19 -10.98 -15.74
N SER A 134 -8.43 -11.17 -16.10
CA SER A 134 -9.42 -11.91 -15.30
C SER A 134 -8.90 -13.32 -15.03
N GLY A 135 -8.87 -13.76 -13.76
CA GLY A 135 -8.58 -15.15 -13.39
C GLY A 135 -7.30 -15.41 -12.59
N VAL A 136 -6.35 -14.46 -12.49
CA VAL A 136 -5.19 -14.59 -11.59
C VAL A 136 -5.44 -13.82 -10.31
N HIS A 137 -5.30 -14.46 -9.17
CA HIS A 137 -5.69 -13.89 -7.88
C HIS A 137 -4.52 -13.59 -6.93
N GLY A 138 -3.27 -13.88 -7.32
CA GLY A 138 -2.11 -13.57 -6.50
C GLY A 138 -0.77 -13.89 -7.17
N ALA A 139 0.31 -13.40 -6.57
CA ALA A 139 1.68 -13.62 -6.99
C ALA A 139 2.47 -14.30 -5.87
N ALA A 140 3.25 -15.33 -6.21
CA ALA A 140 4.15 -16.02 -5.32
C ALA A 140 5.60 -15.92 -5.84
N LEU A 141 6.55 -15.78 -4.93
CA LEU A 141 7.99 -15.83 -5.20
C LEU A 141 8.59 -17.04 -4.52
N SER A 142 9.46 -17.77 -5.23
CA SER A 142 10.27 -18.84 -4.64
C SER A 142 11.68 -18.87 -5.25
N SER A 143 12.60 -19.60 -4.62
CA SER A 143 13.87 -19.93 -5.24
C SER A 143 13.71 -21.12 -6.21
N PRO A 144 14.54 -21.23 -7.27
CA PRO A 144 14.59 -22.41 -8.12
C PRO A 144 15.00 -23.67 -7.36
N GLU A 145 15.90 -23.55 -6.40
CA GLU A 145 16.39 -24.65 -5.57
C GLU A 145 15.28 -25.28 -4.75
N PHE A 146 14.33 -24.46 -4.25
CA PHE A 146 13.14 -24.94 -3.58
C PHE A 146 12.36 -25.94 -4.44
N LEU A 147 12.12 -25.61 -5.70
CA LEU A 147 11.36 -26.46 -6.62
C LEU A 147 12.09 -27.77 -6.94
N VAL A 148 13.41 -27.74 -7.03
CA VAL A 148 14.24 -28.91 -7.29
C VAL A 148 14.35 -29.80 -6.05
N SER A 149 14.63 -29.22 -4.89
CA SER A 149 14.86 -29.94 -3.64
C SER A 149 13.59 -30.60 -3.09
N GLN A 150 12.45 -29.93 -3.24
CA GLN A 150 11.18 -30.38 -2.66
C GLN A 150 10.29 -31.16 -3.63
N ARG A 151 10.73 -31.42 -4.86
CA ARG A 151 9.94 -32.11 -5.91
C ARG A 151 8.51 -31.54 -6.05
N VAL A 152 8.33 -30.27 -5.74
CA VAL A 152 7.04 -29.60 -5.92
C VAL A 152 6.86 -29.37 -7.40
N SER A 153 5.88 -30.03 -8.00
CA SER A 153 5.59 -29.81 -9.41
C SER A 153 5.17 -28.33 -9.57
N ARG A 154 5.65 -27.66 -10.62
CA ARG A 154 5.20 -26.30 -11.00
C ARG A 154 3.69 -26.20 -11.06
N ASP A 155 3.01 -27.28 -11.39
CA ASP A 155 1.56 -27.39 -11.44
C ASP A 155 0.91 -27.45 -10.04
N ALA A 156 1.62 -27.90 -9.00
CA ALA A 156 1.10 -27.88 -7.63
C ALA A 156 1.08 -26.47 -7.03
N LEU A 157 1.98 -25.59 -7.48
CA LEU A 157 2.01 -24.18 -7.10
C LEU A 157 1.02 -23.33 -7.91
N ARG A 158 0.57 -23.80 -9.06
CA ARG A 158 -0.57 -23.27 -9.79
C ARG A 158 -1.89 -23.73 -9.17
N VAL A 159 -2.03 -23.50 -7.88
CA VAL A 159 -3.17 -23.98 -7.13
C VAL A 159 -4.41 -23.17 -7.45
N ALA A 160 -5.46 -23.88 -7.82
CA ALA A 160 -6.80 -23.35 -7.85
C ALA A 160 -7.25 -22.96 -6.43
N VAL A 161 -7.28 -21.68 -6.13
CA VAL A 161 -7.86 -21.16 -4.90
C VAL A 161 -9.37 -21.08 -5.13
N GLY A 162 -10.10 -22.04 -4.58
CA GLY A 162 -11.55 -22.00 -4.61
C GLY A 162 -12.03 -20.78 -3.80
N THR A 163 -12.63 -19.81 -4.48
CA THR A 163 -13.38 -18.75 -3.82
C THR A 163 -14.66 -19.33 -3.26
N SER A 164 -14.66 -19.75 -2.01
CA SER A 164 -15.89 -19.98 -1.27
C SER A 164 -16.56 -18.61 -1.08
N ARG A 165 -17.45 -18.25 -1.97
CA ARG A 165 -18.42 -17.19 -1.75
C ARG A 165 -19.39 -17.67 -0.68
N SER A 166 -19.10 -17.37 0.57
CA SER A 166 -20.13 -17.37 1.61
C SER A 166 -21.12 -16.26 1.26
N GLY A 167 -22.37 -16.63 1.09
CA GLY A 167 -23.44 -15.82 0.57
C GLY A 167 -23.67 -14.53 1.36
N PHE A 168 -23.64 -13.43 0.65
CA PHE A 168 -24.51 -12.29 0.89
C PHE A 168 -25.53 -12.27 -0.26
N SER A 169 -26.58 -13.05 -0.06
CA SER A 169 -27.80 -12.92 -0.85
C SER A 169 -28.50 -11.64 -0.43
N ARG A 170 -28.33 -10.59 -1.21
CA ARG A 170 -29.34 -9.55 -1.31
C ARG A 170 -30.12 -9.82 -2.58
N SER A 171 -31.41 -10.06 -2.37
CA SER A 171 -32.46 -10.27 -3.35
C SER A 171 -32.35 -9.34 -4.56
N GLY A 172 -31.86 -9.87 -5.68
CA GLY A 172 -31.94 -9.31 -7.01
C GLY A 172 -31.99 -10.48 -8.01
N PRO A 173 -32.62 -10.35 -9.19
CA PRO A 173 -32.86 -11.46 -10.10
C PRO A 173 -31.56 -12.12 -10.52
N ALA A 174 -31.49 -13.43 -10.37
CA ALA A 174 -30.35 -14.29 -10.62
C ALA A 174 -29.91 -14.17 -12.09
N MET A 175 -28.75 -13.56 -12.34
CA MET A 175 -27.94 -13.88 -13.52
C MET A 175 -27.25 -15.21 -13.23
N VAL A 176 -27.74 -16.25 -13.83
CA VAL A 176 -27.14 -17.58 -13.89
C VAL A 176 -25.81 -17.45 -14.64
N GLY A 177 -24.71 -17.83 -14.02
CA GLY A 177 -23.50 -18.17 -14.76
C GLY A 177 -22.23 -17.42 -14.37
N SER A 178 -21.66 -17.74 -13.24
CA SER A 178 -20.20 -17.89 -13.14
C SER A 178 -19.91 -18.86 -11.99
N LEU A 179 -19.81 -20.12 -12.31
CA LEU A 179 -19.08 -21.10 -11.51
C LEU A 179 -17.71 -20.46 -11.23
N GLY A 180 -17.40 -20.23 -9.94
CA GLY A 180 -16.20 -19.56 -9.51
C GLY A 180 -14.97 -20.16 -10.18
N GLN A 181 -14.33 -19.39 -11.07
CA GLN A 181 -13.07 -19.82 -11.64
C GLN A 181 -12.05 -19.94 -10.50
N PRO A 182 -11.29 -21.03 -10.46
CA PRO A 182 -10.26 -21.21 -9.46
C PRO A 182 -9.24 -20.09 -9.57
N ALA A 183 -8.94 -19.44 -8.45
CA ALA A 183 -7.90 -18.44 -8.38
C ALA A 183 -6.53 -19.10 -8.63
N VAL A 184 -5.77 -18.60 -9.58
CA VAL A 184 -4.45 -19.12 -9.93
C VAL A 184 -3.39 -18.18 -9.36
N LEU A 185 -2.45 -18.73 -8.58
CA LEU A 185 -1.22 -18.01 -8.22
C LEU A 185 -0.23 -18.09 -9.38
N SER A 186 0.33 -16.95 -9.68
CA SER A 186 1.45 -16.83 -10.59
C SER A 186 2.74 -16.98 -9.80
N LEU A 187 3.51 -18.02 -10.12
CA LEU A 187 4.79 -18.28 -9.50
C LEU A 187 5.92 -17.57 -10.25
N ALA A 188 6.73 -16.83 -9.49
CA ALA A 188 7.99 -16.26 -9.93
C ALA A 188 9.17 -17.00 -9.28
N GLU A 189 10.25 -17.20 -10.01
CA GLU A 189 11.44 -17.92 -9.54
C GLU A 189 12.66 -17.00 -9.64
N ARG A 190 13.46 -16.94 -8.57
CA ARG A 190 14.71 -16.20 -8.52
C ARG A 190 15.65 -16.79 -7.46
N THR A 191 16.94 -16.90 -7.79
CA THR A 191 17.96 -17.38 -6.85
C THR A 191 18.08 -16.43 -5.65
N ILE A 192 18.26 -16.99 -4.45
CA ILE A 192 18.19 -16.22 -3.20
C ILE A 192 19.31 -15.18 -3.07
N GLU A 193 20.47 -15.41 -3.67
CA GLU A 193 21.59 -14.47 -3.70
C GLU A 193 21.23 -13.17 -4.44
N ALA A 194 20.24 -13.23 -5.31
CA ALA A 194 19.76 -12.10 -6.08
C ALA A 194 18.53 -11.41 -5.43
N TRP A 195 18.13 -11.84 -4.23
CA TRP A 195 16.98 -11.26 -3.54
C TRP A 195 17.34 -9.92 -2.89
N PRO A 196 16.50 -8.88 -3.05
CA PRO A 196 16.76 -7.57 -2.48
C PRO A 196 16.65 -7.56 -0.95
N GLY A 197 17.51 -6.77 -0.29
CA GLY A 197 17.44 -6.53 1.15
C GLY A 197 16.43 -5.47 1.57
N ARG A 198 15.39 -5.18 0.75
CA ARG A 198 14.34 -4.21 1.08
C ARG A 198 12.96 -4.81 0.88
N TRP A 199 12.10 -4.66 1.89
CA TRP A 199 10.79 -5.29 1.90
C TRP A 199 9.86 -4.78 0.79
N SER A 200 9.97 -3.50 0.39
CA SER A 200 9.18 -2.89 -0.68
C SER A 200 9.36 -3.60 -2.03
N ALA A 201 10.51 -4.24 -2.27
CA ALA A 201 10.76 -5.04 -3.46
C ALA A 201 9.88 -6.30 -3.55
N TYR A 202 9.38 -6.77 -2.42
CA TYR A 202 8.49 -7.93 -2.33
C TYR A 202 7.01 -7.54 -2.31
N SER A 203 6.69 -6.25 -2.25
CA SER A 203 5.33 -5.75 -2.04
C SER A 203 4.30 -6.20 -3.10
N ALA A 204 4.77 -6.61 -4.27
CA ALA A 204 3.94 -7.17 -5.34
C ALA A 204 3.54 -8.64 -5.13
N TYR A 205 4.20 -9.34 -4.20
CA TYR A 205 3.92 -10.76 -3.93
C TYR A 205 2.98 -10.91 -2.74
N ASP A 206 2.10 -11.88 -2.83
CA ASP A 206 1.20 -12.26 -1.73
C ASP A 206 1.85 -13.31 -0.83
N VAL A 207 2.69 -14.16 -1.44
CA VAL A 207 3.36 -15.26 -0.75
C VAL A 207 4.82 -15.31 -1.18
N VAL A 208 5.72 -15.44 -0.22
CA VAL A 208 7.12 -15.79 -0.46
C VAL A 208 7.39 -17.15 0.15
N VAL A 209 7.94 -18.07 -0.64
CA VAL A 209 8.23 -19.45 -0.22
C VAL A 209 9.73 -19.66 -0.17
N ILE A 210 10.24 -20.16 0.95
CA ILE A 210 11.66 -20.37 1.22
C ILE A 210 11.85 -21.63 2.06
N THR A 211 12.98 -22.29 1.95
CA THR A 211 13.36 -23.38 2.86
C THR A 211 14.02 -22.84 4.14
N ASP A 212 14.04 -23.63 5.21
CA ASP A 212 14.73 -23.26 6.44
C ASP A 212 16.24 -23.17 6.27
N LEU A 213 16.80 -23.93 5.33
CA LEU A 213 18.22 -23.84 4.95
C LEU A 213 18.51 -22.51 4.25
N GLU A 214 17.72 -22.15 3.24
CA GLU A 214 17.84 -20.88 2.52
C GLU A 214 17.65 -19.69 3.45
N TRP A 215 16.70 -19.78 4.39
CA TRP A 215 16.52 -18.76 5.42
C TRP A 215 17.77 -18.54 6.26
N ARG A 216 18.45 -19.62 6.66
CA ARG A 216 19.68 -19.52 7.47
C ARG A 216 20.87 -18.98 6.68
N THR A 217 20.98 -19.32 5.40
CA THR A 217 22.07 -18.88 4.53
C THR A 217 21.83 -17.50 3.92
N ALA A 218 20.58 -17.03 3.88
CA ALA A 218 20.22 -15.71 3.35
C ALA A 218 20.92 -14.59 4.14
N PRO A 219 21.34 -13.50 3.47
CA PRO A 219 21.82 -12.30 4.13
C PRO A 219 20.83 -11.76 5.15
N GLU A 220 21.31 -11.17 6.24
CA GLU A 220 20.44 -10.63 7.30
C GLU A 220 19.46 -9.58 6.76
N SER A 221 19.92 -8.71 5.84
CA SER A 221 19.07 -7.71 5.18
C SER A 221 17.92 -8.34 4.40
N VAL A 222 18.13 -9.50 3.77
CA VAL A 222 17.07 -10.23 3.06
C VAL A 222 16.10 -10.85 4.05
N ARG A 223 16.59 -11.45 5.13
CA ARG A 223 15.72 -12.02 6.19
C ARG A 223 14.85 -10.95 6.83
N ASP A 224 15.43 -9.78 7.18
CA ASP A 224 14.65 -8.65 7.72
C ASP A 224 13.61 -8.15 6.71
N ALA A 225 14.00 -8.02 5.43
CA ALA A 225 13.08 -7.59 4.38
C ALA A 225 11.90 -8.56 4.19
N LEU A 226 12.13 -9.86 4.22
CA LEU A 226 11.08 -10.89 4.13
C LEU A 226 10.17 -10.89 5.35
N TRP A 227 10.75 -10.70 6.54
CA TRP A 227 9.96 -10.62 7.75
C TRP A 227 9.07 -9.38 7.77
N ARG A 228 9.62 -8.21 7.42
CA ARG A 228 8.85 -6.96 7.28
C ARG A 228 7.77 -7.07 6.21
N HIS A 229 8.05 -7.79 5.12
CA HIS A 229 7.04 -8.07 4.10
C HIS A 229 5.89 -8.89 4.67
N ALA A 230 6.17 -9.91 5.47
CA ALA A 230 5.15 -10.68 6.18
C ALA A 230 4.37 -9.80 7.16
N GLU A 231 5.06 -8.98 7.98
CA GLU A 231 4.43 -8.03 8.90
C GLU A 231 3.46 -7.09 8.16
N CYS A 232 3.84 -6.60 6.98
CA CYS A 232 3.00 -5.75 6.12
C CYS A 232 1.82 -6.48 5.46
N GLY A 233 1.53 -7.73 5.82
CA GLY A 233 0.31 -8.42 5.42
C GLY A 233 0.47 -9.49 4.35
N ALA A 234 1.69 -9.87 4.00
CA ALA A 234 1.97 -10.99 3.13
C ALA A 234 2.08 -12.31 3.92
N VAL A 235 2.33 -13.40 3.20
CA VAL A 235 2.64 -14.69 3.81
C VAL A 235 4.09 -15.06 3.53
N LEU A 236 4.82 -15.35 4.58
CA LEU A 236 6.10 -16.03 4.52
C LEU A 236 5.86 -17.52 4.77
N ALA A 237 6.07 -18.35 3.77
CA ALA A 237 5.96 -19.79 3.87
C ALA A 237 7.36 -20.40 3.98
N VAL A 238 7.68 -20.99 5.12
CA VAL A 238 8.99 -21.63 5.36
C VAL A 238 8.82 -23.13 5.44
N ILE A 239 9.69 -23.85 4.74
CA ILE A 239 9.67 -25.30 4.68
C ILE A 239 10.90 -25.85 5.37
N GLY A 240 10.66 -26.59 6.45
CA GLY A 240 11.67 -27.19 7.29
C GLY A 240 11.30 -27.16 8.76
N ASP A 241 11.84 -28.09 9.53
CA ASP A 241 11.51 -28.28 10.95
C ASP A 241 12.33 -27.38 11.90
N SER A 242 13.40 -26.77 11.40
CA SER A 242 14.35 -26.00 12.23
C SER A 242 14.17 -24.49 12.17
N PHE A 243 13.10 -24.01 11.53
CA PHE A 243 12.79 -22.59 11.49
C PHE A 243 12.18 -22.12 12.81
N VAL A 244 12.74 -21.03 13.33
CA VAL A 244 12.19 -20.29 14.47
C VAL A 244 11.91 -18.87 14.02
N PRO A 245 10.70 -18.33 14.24
CA PRO A 245 10.41 -16.93 13.95
C PRO A 245 11.40 -15.98 14.66
N PRO A 246 11.84 -14.89 14.01
CA PRO A 246 12.82 -13.96 14.58
C PRO A 246 12.30 -13.19 15.80
N VAL A 247 10.99 -13.17 16.00
CA VAL A 247 10.32 -12.54 17.14
C VAL A 247 9.36 -13.55 17.74
N ALA A 248 9.15 -13.50 19.05
CA ALA A 248 8.16 -14.34 19.73
C ALA A 248 6.75 -14.07 19.16
N CYS A 249 6.29 -14.98 18.32
CA CYS A 249 5.02 -14.86 17.60
C CYS A 249 3.96 -15.76 18.21
N ARG A 250 2.72 -15.31 18.16
CA ARG A 250 1.58 -16.14 18.53
C ARG A 250 1.36 -17.24 17.49
N THR A 251 1.15 -18.46 17.96
CA THR A 251 0.63 -19.55 17.13
C THR A 251 -0.87 -19.38 16.94
N LEU A 252 -1.29 -19.24 15.69
CA LEU A 252 -2.71 -19.11 15.33
C LEU A 252 -3.34 -20.46 15.05
N GLU A 253 -2.61 -21.34 14.37
CA GLU A 253 -3.09 -22.67 14.01
C GLU A 253 -1.91 -23.64 14.02
N GLN A 254 -2.13 -24.79 14.63
CA GLN A 254 -1.20 -25.90 14.57
C GLN A 254 -1.97 -27.15 14.16
N SER A 255 -1.64 -27.72 13.02
CA SER A 255 -2.25 -28.96 12.58
C SER A 255 -1.43 -30.14 13.07
N PRO A 256 -2.02 -31.08 13.82
CA PRO A 256 -1.38 -32.37 14.02
C PRO A 256 -1.16 -33.03 12.66
N ALA A 257 -0.11 -33.85 12.56
CA ALA A 257 0.20 -34.57 11.34
C ALA A 257 -1.02 -35.40 10.86
N VAL A 258 -1.79 -34.87 9.91
CA VAL A 258 -2.92 -35.59 9.29
C VAL A 258 -2.41 -36.18 7.98
N GLY A 259 -2.26 -37.48 7.92
CA GLY A 259 -1.81 -38.16 6.74
C GLY A 259 -2.64 -39.41 6.45
N ASN A 260 -3.03 -39.57 5.19
CA ASN A 260 -3.24 -40.89 4.63
C ASN A 260 -1.87 -41.46 4.24
N ALA A 261 -1.64 -42.72 4.48
CA ALA A 261 -0.35 -43.40 4.33
C ALA A 261 0.38 -43.25 2.96
N THR A 262 -0.27 -42.64 1.98
CA THR A 262 0.26 -42.38 0.63
C THR A 262 0.54 -40.91 0.29
N ALA A 263 0.10 -39.97 1.12
CA ALA A 263 0.39 -38.55 0.96
C ALA A 263 1.17 -38.09 2.20
N GLY A 264 2.45 -37.83 2.11
CA GLY A 264 3.33 -37.50 3.21
C GLY A 264 2.71 -36.61 4.28
N LEU A 265 2.99 -36.93 5.54
CA LEU A 265 2.55 -36.21 6.72
C LEU A 265 3.13 -34.79 6.72
N VAL A 266 2.32 -33.79 6.47
CA VAL A 266 2.74 -32.39 6.57
C VAL A 266 2.22 -31.82 7.89
N ARG A 267 3.13 -31.59 8.83
CA ARG A 267 2.85 -30.75 10.01
C ARG A 267 2.99 -29.30 9.59
N PHE A 268 2.04 -28.44 9.95
CA PHE A 268 2.21 -27.01 9.74
C PHE A 268 1.85 -26.24 11.01
N THR A 269 2.53 -25.11 11.18
CA THR A 269 2.26 -24.14 12.23
C THR A 269 2.15 -22.77 11.60
N ILE A 270 1.06 -22.05 11.87
CA ILE A 270 0.86 -20.69 11.39
C ILE A 270 1.07 -19.74 12.56
N TYR A 271 2.01 -18.81 12.38
CA TYR A 271 2.33 -17.75 13.31
C TYR A 271 1.73 -16.41 12.85
N GLU A 272 1.34 -15.59 13.80
CA GLU A 272 0.97 -14.21 13.58
C GLU A 272 2.25 -13.38 13.34
N ALA A 273 2.31 -12.66 12.22
CA ALA A 273 3.40 -11.75 11.87
C ALA A 273 2.81 -10.39 11.51
N GLY A 274 2.62 -9.53 12.50
CA GLY A 274 1.98 -8.24 12.30
C GLY A 274 0.62 -8.36 11.60
N LEU A 275 0.47 -7.68 10.46
CA LEU A 275 -0.74 -7.79 9.63
C LEU A 275 -0.80 -9.07 8.80
N GLY A 276 0.28 -9.79 8.63
CA GLY A 276 0.38 -11.01 7.81
C GLY A 276 0.58 -12.27 8.64
N ARG A 277 1.20 -13.27 8.01
CA ARG A 277 1.34 -14.62 8.57
C ARG A 277 2.70 -15.21 8.22
N CYS A 278 3.23 -16.01 9.13
CA CYS A 278 4.34 -16.90 8.84
C CYS A 278 3.85 -18.35 8.97
N ALA A 279 3.91 -19.12 7.89
CA ALA A 279 3.48 -20.50 7.85
C ALA A 279 4.71 -21.41 7.75
N VAL A 280 4.93 -22.25 8.77
CA VAL A 280 6.04 -23.18 8.83
C VAL A 280 5.54 -24.58 8.56
N PHE A 281 6.15 -25.26 7.59
CA PHE A 281 5.82 -26.61 7.19
C PHE A 281 6.95 -27.55 7.58
N GLY A 282 6.69 -28.38 8.58
CA GLY A 282 7.60 -29.42 9.05
C GLY A 282 7.24 -30.78 8.49
N GLY A 283 8.21 -31.67 8.46
CA GLY A 283 8.07 -33.08 8.11
C GLY A 283 9.16 -33.57 7.16
N SER A 284 9.58 -34.80 7.35
CA SER A 284 10.62 -35.48 6.55
C SER A 284 10.13 -35.92 5.17
N GLY A 285 8.95 -35.50 4.75
CA GLY A 285 8.34 -35.89 3.48
C GLY A 285 8.60 -34.87 2.35
N PRO A 286 8.91 -35.34 1.14
CA PRO A 286 9.39 -34.48 0.04
C PRO A 286 8.30 -33.68 -0.68
N THR A 287 7.04 -33.68 -0.24
CA THR A 287 5.97 -33.05 -1.00
C THR A 287 4.98 -32.30 -0.14
N ILE A 288 4.98 -30.98 -0.26
CA ILE A 288 3.83 -30.18 0.20
C ILE A 288 2.64 -30.54 -0.67
N SER A 289 1.58 -31.06 -0.03
CA SER A 289 0.39 -31.43 -0.77
C SER A 289 -0.26 -30.18 -1.38
N ARG A 290 -0.89 -30.33 -2.53
CA ARG A 290 -1.70 -29.28 -3.17
C ARG A 290 -2.72 -28.67 -2.20
N ARG A 291 -3.28 -29.48 -1.29
CA ARG A 291 -4.20 -29.02 -0.23
C ARG A 291 -3.51 -28.16 0.81
N GLY A 292 -2.29 -28.52 1.23
CA GLY A 292 -1.51 -27.71 2.19
C GLY A 292 -1.20 -26.33 1.62
N MET A 293 -0.70 -26.24 0.40
CA MET A 293 -0.41 -24.97 -0.26
C MET A 293 -1.69 -24.15 -0.48
N SER A 294 -2.79 -24.78 -0.91
CA SER A 294 -4.10 -24.13 -1.04
C SER A 294 -4.59 -23.54 0.28
N ARG A 295 -4.36 -24.23 1.40
CA ARG A 295 -4.76 -23.76 2.72
C ARG A 295 -3.96 -22.55 3.18
N ILE A 296 -2.65 -22.51 2.92
CA ILE A 296 -1.79 -21.34 3.17
C ILE A 296 -2.31 -20.14 2.43
N ILE A 297 -2.53 -20.33 1.13
CA ILE A 297 -2.93 -19.25 0.22
C ILE A 297 -4.30 -18.73 0.59
N ASN A 298 -5.26 -19.61 0.87
CA ASN A 298 -6.60 -19.23 1.31
C ASN A 298 -6.57 -18.48 2.65
N HIS A 299 -5.69 -18.90 3.57
CA HIS A 299 -5.52 -18.20 4.84
C HIS A 299 -4.93 -16.80 4.67
N SER A 300 -3.99 -16.63 3.74
CA SER A 300 -3.32 -15.36 3.49
C SER A 300 -4.21 -14.37 2.75
N GLN A 301 -4.92 -14.85 1.74
CA GLN A 301 -5.72 -13.98 0.88
C GLN A 301 -6.95 -13.40 1.57
N ARG A 302 -7.59 -14.15 2.47
CA ARG A 302 -8.82 -13.69 3.13
C ARG A 302 -8.63 -12.50 4.05
N SER A 303 -7.45 -12.28 4.54
CA SER A 303 -7.30 -11.37 5.67
C SER A 303 -7.02 -9.91 5.32
N LEU A 304 -6.09 -9.65 4.44
CA LEU A 304 -5.68 -8.27 4.11
C LEU A 304 -6.16 -7.83 2.74
N GLN A 305 -6.31 -8.78 1.82
CA GLN A 305 -6.69 -8.50 0.45
C GLN A 305 -8.11 -7.94 0.35
N GLU A 306 -9.06 -8.48 1.13
CA GLU A 306 -10.43 -7.94 1.17
C GLU A 306 -10.48 -6.50 1.69
N VAL A 307 -9.69 -6.20 2.73
CA VAL A 307 -9.58 -4.84 3.27
C VAL A 307 -8.99 -3.89 2.23
N TRP A 308 -7.93 -4.35 1.57
CA TRP A 308 -7.19 -3.56 0.61
C TRP A 308 -7.95 -3.34 -0.70
N GLU A 309 -8.73 -4.33 -1.14
CA GLU A 309 -9.59 -4.23 -2.31
C GLU A 309 -10.79 -3.29 -2.06
N ARG A 310 -11.35 -3.28 -0.85
CA ARG A 310 -12.43 -2.34 -0.49
C ARG A 310 -12.02 -0.87 -0.60
N VAL A 311 -10.73 -0.57 -0.47
CA VAL A 311 -10.17 0.80 -0.55
C VAL A 311 -9.48 1.04 -1.89
N SER A 312 -9.73 0.22 -2.90
CA SER A 312 -9.04 0.33 -4.20
C SER A 312 -9.47 1.54 -5.02
N SER A 313 -10.69 2.01 -4.85
CA SER A 313 -11.21 3.19 -5.57
C SER A 313 -11.23 4.45 -4.70
N ALA A 314 -11.17 5.61 -5.35
CA ALA A 314 -11.24 6.89 -4.66
C ALA A 314 -12.60 7.12 -3.98
N SER A 315 -13.69 6.58 -4.53
CA SER A 315 -15.04 6.67 -3.95
C SER A 315 -15.13 5.87 -2.64
N ASN A 316 -14.58 4.66 -2.63
CA ASN A 316 -14.52 3.84 -1.42
C ASN A 316 -13.60 4.46 -0.36
N ALA A 317 -12.45 4.97 -0.76
CA ALA A 317 -11.53 5.68 0.14
C ALA A 317 -12.19 6.94 0.72
N HIS A 318 -12.97 7.68 -0.08
CA HIS A 318 -13.72 8.83 0.39
C HIS A 318 -14.81 8.46 1.41
N SER A 319 -15.48 7.33 1.23
CA SER A 319 -16.50 6.88 2.18
C SER A 319 -15.91 6.48 3.53
N LEU A 320 -14.68 5.97 3.55
CA LEU A 320 -13.97 5.55 4.76
C LEU A 320 -13.30 6.74 5.47
N ALA A 321 -12.61 7.59 4.71
CA ALA A 321 -11.84 8.73 5.22
C ALA A 321 -12.18 10.03 4.47
N PRO A 322 -13.38 10.62 4.69
CA PRO A 322 -13.81 11.79 3.93
C PRO A 322 -12.96 13.02 4.27
N VAL A 323 -12.20 13.53 3.30
CA VAL A 323 -11.43 14.77 3.44
C VAL A 323 -12.37 15.97 3.46
N LEU A 324 -13.44 15.93 2.67
CA LEU A 324 -14.47 16.97 2.60
C LEU A 324 -15.76 16.45 3.24
N LYS A 325 -16.07 16.93 4.44
CA LYS A 325 -17.34 16.59 5.13
C LYS A 325 -18.56 17.21 4.44
N LYS A 326 -18.41 18.38 3.81
CA LYS A 326 -19.48 19.12 3.12
C LYS A 326 -18.86 20.11 2.14
N VAL A 327 -19.05 19.88 0.86
CA VAL A 327 -18.69 20.88 -0.17
C VAL A 327 -19.78 21.96 -0.14
N ARG A 328 -19.50 23.07 0.51
CA ARG A 328 -20.34 24.26 0.41
C ARG A 328 -19.84 25.10 -0.76
N THR A 329 -20.34 24.82 -1.95
CA THR A 329 -20.18 25.77 -3.05
C THR A 329 -20.99 27.01 -2.68
N PRO A 330 -20.39 28.20 -2.67
CA PRO A 330 -21.10 29.43 -2.32
C PRO A 330 -21.98 29.91 -3.49
N LEU A 331 -22.86 29.01 -4.00
CA LEU A 331 -23.72 29.28 -5.14
C LEU A 331 -24.59 30.54 -4.88
N GLY A 332 -25.12 30.67 -3.65
CA GLY A 332 -25.91 31.84 -3.30
C GLY A 332 -25.15 33.16 -3.41
N LEU A 333 -23.89 33.18 -2.93
CA LEU A 333 -23.04 34.36 -3.04
C LEU A 333 -22.71 34.68 -4.50
N SER A 334 -22.41 33.65 -5.31
CA SER A 334 -22.15 33.83 -6.73
C SER A 334 -23.38 34.38 -7.48
N PHE A 335 -24.58 33.89 -7.17
CA PHE A 335 -25.83 34.46 -7.74
C PHE A 335 -26.06 35.91 -7.34
N ILE A 336 -25.82 36.29 -6.09
CA ILE A 336 -25.93 37.67 -5.62
C ILE A 336 -24.93 38.57 -6.36
N VAL A 337 -23.69 38.15 -6.50
CA VAL A 337 -22.64 38.91 -7.25
C VAL A 337 -23.05 39.10 -8.70
N LEU A 338 -23.55 38.04 -9.37
CA LEU A 338 -24.02 38.11 -10.75
C LEU A 338 -25.26 39.03 -10.91
N ALA A 339 -26.20 38.97 -9.95
CA ALA A 339 -27.38 39.85 -9.96
C ALA A 339 -26.98 41.33 -9.78
N ILE A 340 -26.07 41.62 -8.86
CA ILE A 340 -25.50 42.96 -8.68
C ILE A 340 -24.79 43.43 -9.97
N PHE A 341 -23.99 42.57 -10.57
CA PHE A 341 -23.34 42.88 -11.85
C PHE A 341 -24.34 43.22 -12.95
N ALA A 342 -25.37 42.38 -13.13
CA ALA A 342 -26.39 42.62 -14.15
C ALA A 342 -27.12 43.97 -13.93
N LEU A 343 -27.40 44.33 -12.68
CA LEU A 343 -28.03 45.59 -12.32
C LEU A 343 -27.11 46.79 -12.51
N VAL A 344 -25.83 46.67 -12.16
CA VAL A 344 -24.82 47.73 -12.28
C VAL A 344 -24.40 47.91 -13.72
N ALA A 345 -24.08 46.84 -14.45
CA ALA A 345 -23.62 46.88 -15.84
C ALA A 345 -24.73 47.25 -16.83
N GLY A 346 -25.99 46.90 -16.52
CA GLY A 346 -27.15 47.20 -17.34
C GLY A 346 -27.80 48.55 -17.01
N PRO A 347 -28.91 48.53 -16.22
CA PRO A 347 -29.74 49.73 -16.05
C PRO A 347 -29.03 50.90 -15.36
N ILE A 348 -28.22 50.65 -14.32
CA ILE A 348 -27.54 51.72 -13.60
C ILE A 348 -26.50 52.41 -14.47
N ASN A 349 -25.62 51.64 -15.14
CA ASN A 349 -24.59 52.16 -16.03
C ASN A 349 -25.21 52.98 -17.18
N LEU A 350 -26.29 52.45 -17.79
CA LEU A 350 -27.00 53.11 -18.85
C LEU A 350 -27.61 54.47 -18.39
N MET A 351 -28.24 54.47 -17.17
CA MET A 351 -28.85 55.66 -16.63
C MET A 351 -27.82 56.74 -16.28
N VAL A 352 -26.67 56.37 -15.71
CA VAL A 352 -25.60 57.29 -15.35
C VAL A 352 -24.94 57.87 -16.60
N LEU A 353 -24.67 57.06 -17.62
CA LEU A 353 -24.06 57.53 -18.86
C LEU A 353 -24.96 58.39 -19.72
N ARG A 354 -26.29 58.13 -19.75
CA ARG A 354 -27.29 58.99 -20.39
C ARG A 354 -27.36 60.35 -19.70
N ARG A 355 -27.35 60.40 -18.35
CA ARG A 355 -27.36 61.69 -17.62
C ARG A 355 -26.11 62.52 -17.85
N LYS A 356 -24.97 61.87 -18.13
CA LYS A 356 -23.67 62.53 -18.40
C LYS A 356 -23.40 62.78 -19.89
N ASN A 357 -24.33 62.46 -20.81
CA ASN A 357 -24.16 62.51 -22.27
C ASN A 357 -22.88 61.85 -22.79
N ARG A 358 -22.44 60.77 -22.15
CA ARG A 358 -21.18 60.07 -22.52
C ARG A 358 -21.43 58.60 -22.90
N GLY A 359 -22.34 58.35 -23.85
CA GLY A 359 -22.73 56.99 -24.28
C GLY A 359 -21.59 56.13 -24.80
N ILE A 360 -20.57 56.71 -25.39
CA ILE A 360 -19.38 55.98 -25.92
C ILE A 360 -18.61 55.26 -24.79
N TRP A 361 -18.66 55.77 -23.57
CA TRP A 361 -17.97 55.15 -22.44
C TRP A 361 -18.59 53.80 -22.01
N LEU A 362 -19.77 53.46 -22.47
CA LEU A 362 -20.40 52.16 -22.24
C LEU A 362 -19.52 51.02 -22.78
N PHE A 363 -18.87 51.24 -23.92
CA PHE A 363 -17.97 50.26 -24.54
C PHE A 363 -16.76 49.91 -23.67
N TRP A 364 -16.28 50.85 -22.85
CA TRP A 364 -15.12 50.64 -21.98
C TRP A 364 -15.51 50.21 -20.57
N ILE A 365 -16.58 50.76 -20.02
CA ILE A 365 -16.98 50.47 -18.65
C ILE A 365 -17.55 49.08 -18.51
N THR A 366 -18.32 48.57 -19.49
CA THR A 366 -18.90 47.23 -19.43
C THR A 366 -17.85 46.10 -19.38
N PRO A 367 -16.83 46.07 -20.23
CA PRO A 367 -15.75 45.07 -20.10
C PRO A 367 -14.97 45.16 -18.79
N VAL A 368 -14.68 46.38 -18.31
CA VAL A 368 -13.98 46.59 -17.05
C VAL A 368 -14.81 46.08 -15.86
N LEU A 369 -16.11 46.34 -15.84
CA LEU A 369 -17.05 45.81 -14.85
C LEU A 369 -17.13 44.29 -14.92
N GLY A 370 -17.16 43.72 -16.13
CA GLY A 370 -17.15 42.28 -16.35
C GLY A 370 -15.86 41.62 -15.80
N LEU A 371 -14.71 42.22 -16.07
CA LEU A 371 -13.43 41.75 -15.54
C LEU A 371 -13.38 41.84 -14.00
N ALA A 372 -13.80 42.97 -13.45
CA ALA A 372 -13.86 43.16 -11.98
C ALA A 372 -14.77 42.13 -11.30
N THR A 373 -15.96 41.88 -11.89
CA THR A 373 -16.90 40.87 -11.38
C THR A 373 -16.31 39.46 -11.49
N SER A 374 -15.67 39.11 -12.61
CA SER A 374 -15.02 37.83 -12.78
C SER A 374 -13.92 37.62 -11.74
N LEU A 375 -13.09 38.64 -11.50
CA LEU A 375 -12.07 38.60 -10.45
C LEU A 375 -12.69 38.48 -9.05
N MET A 376 -13.80 39.16 -8.79
CA MET A 376 -14.53 39.07 -7.50
C MET A 376 -15.11 37.66 -7.28
N VAL A 377 -15.69 37.03 -8.32
CA VAL A 377 -16.19 35.65 -8.24
C VAL A 377 -15.03 34.67 -8.01
N ILE A 378 -13.94 34.81 -8.76
CA ILE A 378 -12.74 33.98 -8.56
C ILE A 378 -12.19 34.16 -7.13
N ALA A 379 -12.07 35.39 -6.67
CA ALA A 379 -11.62 35.70 -5.32
C ALA A 379 -12.56 35.08 -4.26
N SER A 380 -13.88 35.22 -4.43
CA SER A 380 -14.87 34.66 -3.48
C SER A 380 -14.76 33.12 -3.36
N VAL A 381 -14.50 32.44 -4.47
CA VAL A 381 -14.28 30.99 -4.46
C VAL A 381 -12.95 30.63 -3.79
N LEU A 382 -11.88 31.36 -4.13
CA LEU A 382 -10.55 31.11 -3.55
C LEU A 382 -10.51 31.37 -2.04
N PHE A 383 -11.12 32.47 -1.59
CA PHE A 383 -11.15 32.81 -0.15
C PHE A 383 -12.22 32.04 0.62
N GLY A 384 -13.34 31.67 -0.03
CA GLY A 384 -14.40 30.89 0.59
C GLY A 384 -13.99 29.44 0.89
N GLU A 385 -13.20 28.81 0.02
CA GLU A 385 -12.66 27.45 0.24
C GLU A 385 -11.40 27.45 1.12
N GLY A 386 -10.73 28.61 1.22
CA GLY A 386 -9.43 28.75 1.89
C GLY A 386 -8.27 28.31 0.97
N LEU A 387 -7.08 28.84 1.26
CA LEU A 387 -5.86 28.53 0.49
C LEU A 387 -5.03 27.39 1.08
N LYS A 388 -5.39 26.94 2.29
CA LYS A 388 -4.65 25.86 2.96
C LYS A 388 -5.11 24.49 2.47
N PRO A 389 -4.21 23.58 2.17
CA PRO A 389 -4.55 22.19 1.90
C PRO A 389 -5.30 21.57 3.08
N LEU A 390 -6.22 20.67 2.78
CA LEU A 390 -6.86 19.81 3.75
C LEU A 390 -6.26 18.42 3.63
N ALA A 391 -5.94 17.81 4.76
CA ALA A 391 -5.47 16.44 4.84
C ALA A 391 -6.34 15.65 5.81
N ARG A 392 -6.68 14.43 5.44
CA ARG A 392 -7.28 13.43 6.31
C ARG A 392 -6.35 12.24 6.39
N ILE A 393 -5.89 11.92 7.58
CA ILE A 393 -4.97 10.82 7.83
C ILE A 393 -5.68 9.85 8.77
N GLU A 394 -5.88 8.63 8.31
CA GLU A 394 -6.43 7.55 9.12
C GLU A 394 -5.56 6.31 9.02
N GLY A 395 -5.41 5.60 10.12
CA GLY A 395 -4.61 4.40 10.11
C GLY A 395 -4.84 3.48 11.29
N MET A 396 -4.33 2.27 11.11
CA MET A 396 -4.20 1.29 12.17
C MET A 396 -2.76 0.81 12.22
N THR A 397 -2.23 0.72 13.43
CA THR A 397 -0.87 0.27 13.70
C THR A 397 -0.89 -0.94 14.61
N ILE A 398 -0.10 -1.95 14.29
CA ILE A 398 0.29 -3.00 15.23
C ILE A 398 1.66 -2.59 15.77
N LEU A 399 1.72 -2.27 17.05
CA LEU A 399 2.95 -1.90 17.75
C LEU A 399 3.43 -3.08 18.61
N ASP A 400 4.43 -3.80 18.12
CA ASP A 400 5.09 -4.84 18.91
C ASP A 400 6.26 -4.20 19.70
N GLU A 401 6.00 -3.88 20.95
CA GLU A 401 6.99 -3.24 21.83
C GLU A 401 8.16 -4.17 22.20
N ARG A 402 7.97 -5.49 22.08
CA ARG A 402 9.02 -6.49 22.32
C ARG A 402 10.07 -6.41 21.22
N ALA A 403 9.62 -6.23 19.98
CA ALA A 403 10.46 -6.07 18.81
C ALA A 403 10.85 -4.60 18.55
N GLY A 404 10.23 -3.64 19.25
CA GLY A 404 10.38 -2.21 18.98
C GLY A 404 9.95 -1.85 17.53
N ARG A 405 8.89 -2.47 17.03
CA ARG A 405 8.46 -2.35 15.63
C ARG A 405 6.99 -1.98 15.51
N ALA A 406 6.71 -1.00 14.68
CA ALA A 406 5.37 -0.59 14.32
C ALA A 406 5.08 -0.96 12.86
N THR A 407 4.03 -1.74 12.66
CA THR A 407 3.50 -2.07 11.34
C THR A 407 2.20 -1.34 11.12
N THR A 408 2.18 -0.45 10.15
CA THR A 408 1.08 0.48 9.93
C THR A 408 0.46 0.30 8.56
N ILE A 409 -0.85 0.35 8.53
CA ILE A 409 -1.65 0.47 7.33
C ILE A 409 -2.49 1.76 7.44
N GLY A 410 -2.48 2.59 6.40
CA GLY A 410 -3.13 3.88 6.46
C GLY A 410 -3.75 4.34 5.14
N ILE A 411 -4.58 5.37 5.26
CA ILE A 411 -5.15 6.12 4.14
C ILE A 411 -4.83 7.58 4.36
N ASN A 412 -4.19 8.18 3.38
CA ASN A 412 -4.04 9.62 3.29
C ASN A 412 -4.99 10.16 2.24
N GLY A 413 -5.87 11.07 2.65
CA GLY A 413 -6.71 11.84 1.76
C GLY A 413 -6.23 13.29 1.70
N PHE A 414 -6.09 13.84 0.51
CA PHE A 414 -5.65 15.22 0.29
C PHE A 414 -6.65 15.97 -0.59
N TYR A 415 -6.94 17.20 -0.19
CA TYR A 415 -7.64 18.18 -1.01
C TYR A 415 -6.84 19.47 -1.02
N CYS A 416 -6.30 19.82 -2.17
CA CYS A 416 -5.47 21.01 -2.33
C CYS A 416 -6.15 22.01 -3.24
N PRO A 417 -6.44 23.25 -2.78
CA PRO A 417 -6.95 24.32 -3.64
C PRO A 417 -6.00 24.66 -4.77
N LEU A 418 -4.71 24.58 -4.50
CA LEU A 418 -3.62 24.76 -5.45
C LEU A 418 -2.72 23.54 -5.43
N ARG A 419 -2.16 23.17 -6.60
CA ARG A 419 -1.21 22.06 -6.71
C ARG A 419 -0.02 22.26 -5.75
N PRO A 420 0.35 21.25 -4.94
CA PRO A 420 1.54 21.33 -4.11
C PRO A 420 2.79 21.30 -5.00
N ARG A 421 3.60 22.36 -4.93
CA ARG A 421 4.80 22.50 -5.80
C ARG A 421 5.81 21.37 -5.62
N LYS A 422 5.97 20.88 -4.39
CA LYS A 422 6.90 19.80 -4.05
C LYS A 422 6.28 18.41 -4.21
N GLY A 423 4.97 18.30 -4.51
CA GLY A 423 4.25 17.05 -4.53
C GLY A 423 4.11 16.43 -3.13
N LEU A 424 4.17 15.10 -3.08
CA LEU A 424 4.17 14.31 -1.84
C LEU A 424 5.53 13.63 -1.68
N ALA A 425 5.98 13.43 -0.44
CA ALA A 425 7.18 12.66 -0.13
C ALA A 425 6.91 11.66 0.98
N TYR A 426 7.42 10.45 0.80
CA TYR A 426 7.33 9.37 1.77
C TYR A 426 8.68 8.70 1.94
N SER A 427 8.86 8.01 3.06
CA SER A 427 10.02 7.16 3.28
C SER A 427 10.15 6.11 2.16
N TYR A 428 11.37 5.72 1.85
CA TYR A 428 11.64 4.64 0.88
C TYR A 428 10.98 3.32 1.29
N ASP A 429 10.83 3.07 2.58
CA ASP A 429 10.25 1.86 3.14
C ASP A 429 8.73 1.92 3.34
N THR A 430 8.07 2.96 2.80
CA THR A 430 6.61 3.08 2.78
C THR A 430 6.08 2.68 1.41
N GLU A 431 5.23 1.68 1.33
CA GLU A 431 4.47 1.41 0.11
C GLU A 431 3.33 2.41 -0.02
N VAL A 432 3.28 3.09 -1.16
CA VAL A 432 2.26 4.08 -1.48
C VAL A 432 1.50 3.66 -2.74
N THR A 433 0.21 3.47 -2.61
CA THR A 433 -0.68 3.12 -3.73
C THR A 433 -1.76 4.18 -3.89
N ALA A 434 -1.83 4.83 -5.04
CA ALA A 434 -2.89 5.78 -5.34
C ALA A 434 -4.25 5.06 -5.52
N CYS A 435 -5.29 5.56 -4.86
CA CYS A 435 -6.66 5.11 -5.11
C CYS A 435 -7.18 5.84 -6.35
N LEU A 436 -7.44 5.09 -7.41
CA LEU A 436 -7.86 5.66 -8.69
C LEU A 436 -9.32 6.12 -8.63
N VAL A 437 -9.61 7.18 -9.35
CA VAL A 437 -11.00 7.58 -9.63
C VAL A 437 -11.57 6.61 -10.67
N ASP A 438 -12.73 6.05 -10.41
CA ASP A 438 -13.46 5.18 -11.33
C ASP A 438 -13.95 5.98 -12.54
N THR A 439 -13.07 6.33 -13.45
CA THR A 439 -13.42 6.99 -14.71
C THR A 439 -13.66 5.95 -15.80
N TYR A 440 -14.73 5.16 -15.62
CA TYR A 440 -15.24 4.38 -16.74
C TYR A 440 -15.85 5.35 -17.78
N GLY A 441 -15.17 5.53 -18.89
CA GLY A 441 -15.77 6.02 -20.13
C GLY A 441 -15.58 7.48 -20.53
N MET A 442 -14.85 8.31 -19.79
CA MET A 442 -14.47 9.63 -20.28
C MET A 442 -12.97 9.67 -20.64
N GLY A 443 -12.66 9.93 -21.88
CA GLY A 443 -11.29 10.13 -22.37
C GLY A 443 -10.62 11.35 -21.73
N THR A 444 -10.33 11.26 -20.45
CA THR A 444 -9.54 12.28 -19.75
C THR A 444 -8.09 12.14 -20.18
N LYS A 445 -7.51 13.25 -20.65
CA LYS A 445 -6.08 13.33 -20.98
C LYS A 445 -5.25 12.76 -19.82
N ALA A 446 -4.26 11.96 -20.17
CA ALA A 446 -3.30 11.44 -19.20
C ALA A 446 -2.67 12.57 -18.40
N SER A 447 -2.71 12.45 -17.09
CA SER A 447 -1.96 13.36 -16.22
C SER A 447 -0.52 12.89 -16.12
N PRO A 448 0.47 13.71 -16.46
CA PRO A 448 1.88 13.32 -16.46
C PRO A 448 2.41 13.22 -15.02
N ARG A 449 2.21 12.08 -14.38
CA ARG A 449 2.72 11.80 -13.03
C ARG A 449 4.20 11.46 -13.09
N GLU A 450 4.96 11.99 -12.16
CA GLU A 450 6.39 11.70 -12.01
C GLU A 450 6.67 11.14 -10.62
N LEU A 451 7.51 10.10 -10.57
CA LEU A 451 8.02 9.51 -9.36
C LEU A 451 9.54 9.57 -9.37
N VAL A 452 10.11 10.26 -8.41
CA VAL A 452 11.57 10.38 -8.26
C VAL A 452 11.98 9.69 -6.96
N TRP A 453 12.92 8.77 -7.08
CA TRP A 453 13.52 8.06 -5.97
C TRP A 453 14.89 8.66 -5.63
N ASP A 454 15.05 9.03 -4.38
CA ASP A 454 16.34 9.33 -3.77
C ASP A 454 16.43 8.58 -2.42
N GLU A 455 16.65 9.23 -1.31
CA GLU A 455 16.49 8.66 0.03
C GLU A 455 15.01 8.49 0.40
N GLN A 456 14.13 9.18 -0.31
CA GLN A 456 12.68 9.14 -0.21
C GLN A 456 12.06 8.85 -1.57
N GLN A 457 10.76 8.60 -1.58
CA GLN A 457 9.97 8.60 -2.79
C GLN A 457 9.21 9.93 -2.91
N HIS A 458 9.49 10.65 -3.99
CA HIS A 458 8.86 11.92 -4.31
C HIS A 458 7.83 11.75 -5.41
N LEU A 459 6.56 11.87 -5.07
CA LEU A 459 5.44 11.86 -6.00
C LEU A 459 5.26 13.28 -6.53
N ARG A 460 5.94 13.61 -7.63
CA ARG A 460 5.91 14.93 -8.27
C ARG A 460 4.84 14.98 -9.33
N LYS A 461 4.38 16.17 -9.68
CA LYS A 461 3.38 16.46 -10.72
C LYS A 461 2.14 15.54 -10.69
N GLU A 462 0.99 16.09 -10.88
CA GLU A 462 -0.33 15.44 -11.09
C GLU A 462 -0.75 14.30 -10.13
N TRP A 463 0.01 14.00 -9.07
CA TRP A 463 -0.43 13.07 -8.03
C TRP A 463 -1.54 13.66 -7.15
N VAL A 464 -1.51 15.00 -6.98
CA VAL A 464 -2.55 15.76 -6.31
C VAL A 464 -3.03 16.84 -7.25
N ALA A 465 -4.19 16.60 -7.87
CA ALA A 465 -4.85 17.58 -8.73
C ALA A 465 -5.50 18.70 -7.88
N PRO A 466 -5.47 19.96 -8.34
CA PRO A 466 -6.13 21.04 -7.62
C PRO A 466 -7.63 20.82 -7.56
N ARG A 467 -8.22 21.03 -6.39
CA ARG A 467 -9.66 20.95 -6.12
C ARG A 467 -10.30 19.56 -6.36
N VAL A 468 -9.50 18.52 -6.39
CA VAL A 468 -9.98 17.14 -6.48
C VAL A 468 -9.44 16.36 -5.30
N PRO A 469 -10.31 15.70 -4.51
CA PRO A 469 -9.85 14.80 -3.45
C PRO A 469 -9.03 13.66 -4.05
N GLN A 470 -7.85 13.42 -3.50
CA GLN A 470 -6.98 12.31 -3.89
C GLN A 470 -6.67 11.47 -2.66
N TYR A 471 -6.68 10.15 -2.85
CA TYR A 471 -6.48 9.19 -1.76
C TYR A 471 -5.30 8.28 -2.07
N PHE A 472 -4.52 7.98 -1.03
CA PHE A 472 -3.38 7.10 -1.08
C PHE A 472 -3.47 6.09 0.05
N ARG A 473 -3.29 4.83 -0.29
CA ARG A 473 -3.13 3.76 0.69
C ARG A 473 -1.66 3.60 1.02
N LEU A 474 -1.37 3.36 2.28
CA LEU A 474 -0.02 3.26 2.80
C LEU A 474 0.17 1.95 3.55
N ARG A 475 1.33 1.32 3.40
CA ARG A 475 1.81 0.25 4.27
C ARG A 475 3.27 0.53 4.62
N THR A 476 3.60 0.33 5.89
CA THR A 476 4.99 0.45 6.36
C THR A 476 5.22 -0.46 7.56
N SER A 477 6.46 -0.90 7.73
CA SER A 477 6.95 -1.54 8.96
C SER A 477 8.27 -0.89 9.31
N GLU A 478 8.32 -0.22 10.47
CA GLU A 478 9.45 0.60 10.90
C GLU A 478 9.81 0.30 12.36
N LEU A 479 11.09 0.47 12.68
CA LEU A 479 11.54 0.46 14.08
C LEU A 479 11.04 1.72 14.77
N ARG A 480 10.44 1.56 15.95
CA ARG A 480 9.86 2.64 16.74
C ARG A 480 10.27 2.52 18.21
N LYS A 481 10.40 3.66 18.86
CA LYS A 481 10.73 3.75 20.28
C LYS A 481 9.53 4.05 21.15
N GLU A 482 8.44 4.48 20.52
CA GLU A 482 7.16 4.77 21.16
C GLU A 482 6.62 3.50 21.81
N ARG A 483 6.13 3.62 23.03
CA ARG A 483 5.60 2.50 23.82
C ARG A 483 4.64 2.98 24.89
N LEU A 484 3.82 2.08 25.36
CA LEU A 484 2.98 2.27 26.54
C LEU A 484 3.74 1.76 27.78
N GLY A 485 4.10 2.63 28.72
CA GLY A 485 4.71 2.21 29.96
C GLY A 485 3.66 1.69 30.97
N LEU A 486 3.93 0.57 31.61
CA LEU A 486 3.15 0.08 32.74
C LEU A 486 3.97 0.18 34.01
N LEU A 487 3.44 0.86 35.00
CA LEU A 487 4.04 0.96 36.32
C LEU A 487 3.10 0.34 37.33
N ARG A 488 3.62 -0.58 38.15
CA ARG A 488 2.85 -1.25 39.20
C ARG A 488 3.41 -0.85 40.55
N ASP A 489 2.56 -0.25 41.37
CA ASP A 489 2.88 0.08 42.76
C ASP A 489 1.90 -0.65 43.67
N GLY A 490 2.34 -1.80 44.22
CA GLY A 490 1.50 -2.70 44.96
C GLY A 490 0.31 -3.22 44.12
N SER A 491 -0.90 -2.86 44.54
CA SER A 491 -2.14 -3.21 43.81
C SER A 491 -2.60 -2.17 42.78
N GLN A 492 -1.93 -1.02 42.70
CA GLN A 492 -2.30 0.02 41.77
C GLN A 492 -1.49 -0.10 40.48
N LEU A 493 -2.18 -0.05 39.36
CA LEU A 493 -1.59 0.02 38.02
C LEU A 493 -1.63 1.45 37.54
N ALA A 494 -0.53 1.94 37.01
CA ALA A 494 -0.45 3.23 36.32
C ALA A 494 0.06 3.03 34.89
N VAL A 495 -0.47 3.81 33.99
CA VAL A 495 -0.11 3.81 32.56
C VAL A 495 0.61 5.10 32.23
N VAL A 496 1.74 5.00 31.54
CA VAL A 496 2.50 6.14 30.99
C VAL A 496 2.32 6.18 29.49
N ASN A 497 1.80 7.30 28.98
CA ASN A 497 1.58 7.47 27.54
C ASN A 497 2.87 7.89 26.83
N GLY A 498 3.58 6.96 26.23
CA GLY A 498 4.74 7.21 25.37
C GLY A 498 4.44 7.04 23.87
N LEU A 499 3.16 7.16 23.41
CA LEU A 499 2.79 6.99 22.02
C LEU A 499 2.91 8.25 21.14
N GLY A 500 3.31 9.39 21.76
CA GLY A 500 3.62 10.64 21.04
C GLY A 500 2.42 11.53 20.74
N VAL A 501 1.22 11.18 21.19
CA VAL A 501 -0.01 11.97 21.11
C VAL A 501 -0.97 11.59 22.23
N THR A 502 -1.98 12.41 22.48
CA THR A 502 -3.04 12.09 23.45
C THR A 502 -3.76 10.80 23.08
N ILE A 503 -3.96 9.93 24.06
CA ILE A 503 -4.81 8.75 23.95
C ILE A 503 -6.22 9.12 24.39
N GLU A 504 -7.17 9.17 23.44
CA GLU A 504 -8.59 9.43 23.76
C GLU A 504 -9.19 8.31 24.62
N ARG A 505 -8.82 7.07 24.30
CA ARG A 505 -9.31 5.89 25.00
C ARG A 505 -8.32 4.75 24.88
N LEU A 506 -8.02 4.13 25.99
CA LEU A 506 -7.18 2.94 26.12
C LEU A 506 -7.99 1.80 26.71
N VAL A 507 -7.96 0.64 26.05
CA VAL A 507 -8.42 -0.64 26.62
C VAL A 507 -7.21 -1.55 26.70
N LEU A 508 -6.83 -1.95 27.89
CA LEU A 508 -5.65 -2.73 28.19
C LEU A 508 -6.05 -4.05 28.84
N VAL A 509 -5.43 -5.14 28.42
CA VAL A 509 -5.48 -6.43 29.12
C VAL A 509 -4.10 -6.70 29.69
N ASP A 510 -3.99 -6.65 30.99
CA ASP A 510 -2.74 -6.91 31.71
C ASP A 510 -2.28 -8.37 31.55
N PHE A 511 -1.07 -8.67 31.95
CA PHE A 511 -0.48 -10.02 31.83
C PHE A 511 -1.23 -11.08 32.62
N ASP A 512 -1.96 -10.71 33.69
CA ASP A 512 -2.85 -11.58 34.47
C ASP A 512 -4.24 -11.78 33.82
N GLY A 513 -4.52 -11.09 32.71
CA GLY A 513 -5.81 -11.15 32.03
C GLY A 513 -6.85 -10.13 32.53
N THR A 514 -6.50 -9.28 33.48
CA THR A 514 -7.41 -8.24 33.99
C THR A 514 -7.54 -7.13 32.94
N VAL A 515 -8.80 -6.73 32.68
CA VAL A 515 -9.11 -5.69 31.69
C VAL A 515 -9.22 -4.34 32.41
N TYR A 516 -8.56 -3.35 31.85
CA TYR A 516 -8.60 -1.96 32.31
C TYR A 516 -9.03 -1.04 31.19
N GLU A 517 -9.71 0.05 31.52
CA GLU A 517 -10.10 1.11 30.61
C GLU A 517 -9.73 2.46 31.20
N VAL A 518 -9.08 3.30 30.37
CA VAL A 518 -8.68 4.66 30.73
C VAL A 518 -8.95 5.58 29.55
N THR A 519 -9.40 6.79 29.83
CA THR A 519 -9.66 7.83 28.82
C THR A 519 -8.80 9.05 29.06
N ASP A 520 -8.59 9.82 27.99
CA ASP A 520 -7.98 11.16 28.06
C ASP A 520 -6.60 11.18 28.73
N ILE A 521 -5.64 10.39 28.18
CA ILE A 521 -4.26 10.35 28.67
C ILE A 521 -3.40 11.27 27.80
N PRO A 522 -2.98 12.45 28.27
CA PRO A 522 -2.10 13.34 27.51
C PRO A 522 -0.76 12.67 27.15
N GLU A 523 -0.08 13.21 26.15
CA GLU A 523 1.26 12.77 25.77
C GLU A 523 2.25 12.92 26.92
N GLY A 524 2.99 11.87 27.24
CA GLY A 524 4.00 11.84 28.28
C GLY A 524 3.47 11.73 29.70
N ASP A 525 2.18 11.83 29.92
CA ASP A 525 1.58 11.79 31.25
C ASP A 525 1.41 10.36 31.78
N GLN A 526 1.41 10.28 33.12
CA GLN A 526 1.12 9.07 33.88
C GLN A 526 -0.27 9.19 34.52
N VAL A 527 -1.10 8.19 34.29
CA VAL A 527 -2.44 8.11 34.85
C VAL A 527 -2.62 6.81 35.62
N SER A 528 -3.11 6.91 36.86
CA SER A 528 -3.49 5.71 37.63
C SER A 528 -4.75 5.10 37.05
N VAL A 529 -4.71 3.77 36.89
CA VAL A 529 -5.80 3.02 36.30
C VAL A 529 -6.81 2.65 37.39
N GLY A 530 -8.07 2.85 37.11
CA GLY A 530 -9.16 2.44 37.99
C GLY A 530 -9.25 0.92 38.16
N GLY A 531 -10.25 0.44 38.90
CA GLY A 531 -10.50 -0.99 39.06
C GLY A 531 -10.82 -1.68 37.74
N PRO A 532 -10.92 -3.04 37.76
CA PRO A 532 -11.22 -3.84 36.58
C PRO A 532 -12.48 -3.36 35.84
N ALA A 533 -12.41 -3.28 34.52
CA ALA A 533 -13.49 -2.84 33.65
C ALA A 533 -14.09 -4.02 32.86
N ALA A 534 -15.35 -3.88 32.45
CA ALA A 534 -15.92 -4.81 31.49
C ALA A 534 -15.35 -4.52 30.09
N LEU A 535 -15.02 -5.58 29.36
CA LEU A 535 -14.51 -5.42 27.98
C LEU A 535 -15.62 -4.92 27.05
N VAL A 536 -15.65 -3.63 26.80
CA VAL A 536 -16.54 -3.00 25.82
C VAL A 536 -15.69 -2.33 24.76
N LEU A 537 -15.60 -2.93 23.57
CA LEU A 537 -14.89 -2.28 22.48
C LEU A 537 -15.76 -1.17 21.88
N PRO A 538 -15.21 0.05 21.75
CA PRO A 538 -15.92 1.16 21.14
C PRO A 538 -16.10 0.93 19.63
N ARG A 539 -16.96 1.75 19.01
CA ARG A 539 -17.07 1.77 17.54
C ARG A 539 -15.76 2.21 16.94
N LEU A 540 -15.16 1.30 16.18
CA LEU A 540 -13.94 1.55 15.43
C LEU A 540 -14.21 2.49 14.25
N SER A 541 -13.17 3.21 13.79
CA SER A 541 -13.24 3.83 12.47
C SER A 541 -13.53 2.74 11.43
N ALA A 542 -14.19 3.10 10.33
CA ALA A 542 -14.57 2.12 9.32
C ALA A 542 -13.38 1.28 8.82
N MET A 543 -12.18 1.87 8.81
CA MET A 543 -10.96 1.19 8.42
C MET A 543 -10.43 0.26 9.52
N SER A 544 -10.36 0.73 10.75
CA SER A 544 -9.91 -0.08 11.89
C SER A 544 -10.87 -1.25 12.15
N ASP A 545 -12.18 -1.02 11.99
CA ASP A 545 -13.21 -2.03 12.11
C ASP A 545 -12.99 -3.19 11.11
N VAL A 546 -12.70 -2.88 9.86
CA VAL A 546 -12.44 -3.90 8.83
C VAL A 546 -11.20 -4.72 9.15
N ILE A 547 -10.12 -4.10 9.66
CA ILE A 547 -8.88 -4.79 10.00
C ILE A 547 -9.04 -5.65 11.25
N LEU A 548 -9.70 -5.14 12.28
CA LEU A 548 -9.87 -5.83 13.56
C LEU A 548 -10.93 -6.95 13.50
N ARG A 549 -12.01 -6.77 12.78
CA ARG A 549 -13.01 -7.82 12.54
C ARG A 549 -12.47 -9.01 11.77
N ARG A 550 -11.35 -8.86 11.08
CA ARG A 550 -10.65 -9.96 10.43
C ARG A 550 -10.34 -11.12 11.40
N GLU A 551 -10.02 -10.84 12.63
CA GLU A 551 -9.74 -11.87 13.64
C GLU A 551 -11.03 -12.53 14.17
N GLN A 552 -12.16 -11.84 14.12
CA GLN A 552 -13.47 -12.38 14.55
C GLN A 552 -14.06 -13.41 13.57
N TRP A 553 -13.65 -13.40 12.30
CA TRP A 553 -14.17 -14.32 11.27
C TRP A 553 -13.66 -15.76 11.40
N LYS A 554 -12.77 -16.03 12.35
CA LYS A 554 -12.20 -17.36 12.59
C LYS A 554 -12.85 -18.14 13.73
N THR A 555 -13.61 -17.49 14.57
CA THR A 555 -14.41 -18.16 15.58
C THR A 555 -15.70 -18.66 14.94
N ASP A 556 -15.93 -19.96 15.10
CA ASP A 556 -17.11 -20.69 14.64
C ASP A 556 -18.38 -19.83 14.71
N GLU A 557 -19.23 -19.91 13.67
CA GLU A 557 -20.55 -19.25 13.63
C GLU A 557 -21.46 -19.58 14.81
N ARG A 558 -21.03 -20.44 15.73
CA ARG A 558 -21.80 -20.91 16.90
C ARG A 558 -21.67 -20.04 18.15
N ASP A 559 -20.60 -19.27 18.27
CA ASP A 559 -20.40 -18.41 19.43
C ASP A 559 -20.56 -16.94 19.05
N ASN A 560 -21.77 -16.43 19.31
CA ASN A 560 -22.11 -14.99 19.25
C ASN A 560 -21.34 -14.14 20.29
N LEU A 561 -20.08 -14.46 20.59
CA LEU A 561 -19.25 -13.68 21.51
C LEU A 561 -18.49 -12.60 20.73
N PRO A 562 -18.89 -11.33 20.84
CA PRO A 562 -18.16 -10.24 20.24
C PRO A 562 -16.81 -10.05 20.94
N SER A 563 -15.75 -9.92 20.16
CA SER A 563 -14.50 -9.24 20.53
C SER A 563 -13.52 -9.87 21.55
N SER A 564 -13.83 -10.96 22.22
CA SER A 564 -12.92 -11.54 23.23
C SER A 564 -11.63 -12.18 22.67
N GLY A 565 -11.54 -12.38 21.35
CA GLY A 565 -10.34 -12.99 20.72
C GLY A 565 -9.26 -12.01 20.28
N LEU A 566 -9.57 -10.70 20.19
CA LEU A 566 -8.62 -9.68 19.75
C LEU A 566 -7.66 -9.27 20.86
N LEU A 567 -8.23 -8.82 21.98
CA LEU A 567 -7.46 -8.47 23.18
C LEU A 567 -7.20 -9.69 24.03
N ARG A 568 -5.98 -9.86 24.45
CA ARG A 568 -5.46 -10.98 25.24
C ARG A 568 -4.47 -10.45 26.27
N PRO A 569 -4.07 -11.26 27.26
CA PRO A 569 -3.06 -10.85 28.23
C PRO A 569 -1.81 -10.27 27.55
N GLY A 570 -1.36 -9.12 28.05
CA GLY A 570 -0.21 -8.39 27.50
C GLY A 570 -0.51 -7.63 26.20
N THR A 571 -1.78 -7.26 25.92
CA THR A 571 -2.11 -6.44 24.74
C THR A 571 -3.03 -5.27 25.09
N TYR A 572 -3.02 -4.25 24.24
CA TYR A 572 -3.89 -3.09 24.39
C TYR A 572 -4.43 -2.58 23.07
N LEU A 573 -5.49 -1.80 23.13
CA LEU A 573 -6.06 -1.06 22.03
C LEU A 573 -6.16 0.42 22.44
N ALA A 574 -5.40 1.29 21.75
CA ALA A 574 -5.38 2.72 22.01
C ALA A 574 -5.98 3.49 20.83
N TYR A 575 -6.93 4.37 21.12
CA TYR A 575 -7.51 5.35 20.19
C TYR A 575 -6.79 6.67 20.39
N LEU A 576 -6.22 7.20 19.32
CA LEU A 576 -5.34 8.36 19.36
C LEU A 576 -5.98 9.59 18.73
N GLU A 577 -5.78 10.77 19.33
CA GLU A 577 -6.11 12.08 18.75
C GLU A 577 -5.17 12.49 17.60
N GLY A 578 -4.41 11.59 17.07
CA GLY A 578 -3.46 11.81 15.99
C GLY A 578 -3.12 10.53 15.27
N ALA A 579 -2.19 10.61 14.33
CA ALA A 579 -1.72 9.47 13.57
C ALA A 579 -0.18 9.42 13.50
N PRO A 580 0.53 9.29 14.65
CA PRO A 580 1.98 9.42 14.71
C PRO A 580 2.72 8.33 13.93
N PHE A 581 2.07 7.21 13.69
CA PHE A 581 2.63 6.07 12.95
C PHE A 581 2.27 6.07 11.47
N VAL A 582 1.38 6.97 11.00
CA VAL A 582 0.98 7.07 9.59
C VAL A 582 1.77 8.19 8.93
N PRO A 583 2.64 7.90 7.94
CA PRO A 583 3.40 8.94 7.27
C PRO A 583 2.49 9.97 6.60
N ASN A 584 2.72 11.25 6.86
CA ASN A 584 2.07 12.35 6.14
C ASN A 584 2.93 12.75 4.94
N GLY A 585 2.44 12.50 3.73
CA GLY A 585 3.19 12.79 2.51
C GLY A 585 3.28 14.28 2.15
N LEU A 586 2.45 15.16 2.74
CA LEU A 586 2.48 16.59 2.43
C LEU A 586 3.66 17.27 3.11
N GLN A 587 4.54 17.88 2.31
CA GLN A 587 5.67 18.69 2.80
C GLN A 587 5.28 20.15 3.14
N ARG A 588 4.00 20.44 3.26
CA ARG A 588 3.46 21.78 3.53
C ARG A 588 2.47 21.72 4.67
N SER A 589 2.40 22.80 5.45
CA SER A 589 1.35 22.95 6.47
C SER A 589 -0.04 22.82 5.84
N ALA A 590 -0.80 21.87 6.34
CA ALA A 590 -2.19 21.59 5.94
C ALA A 590 -3.09 21.69 7.17
N LYS A 591 -4.39 21.91 6.95
CA LYS A 591 -5.37 21.65 8.00
C LYS A 591 -5.62 20.15 8.03
N THR A 592 -4.96 19.47 8.97
CA THR A 592 -5.01 18.03 9.08
C THR A 592 -6.10 17.60 10.07
N THR A 593 -6.83 16.57 9.73
CA THR A 593 -7.67 15.81 10.64
C THR A 593 -7.09 14.41 10.69
N GLU A 594 -6.69 13.99 11.86
CA GLU A 594 -6.01 12.71 12.08
C GLU A 594 -6.81 11.85 13.03
N ALA A 595 -6.79 10.55 12.82
CA ALA A 595 -7.30 9.56 13.74
C ALA A 595 -6.58 8.24 13.50
N SER A 596 -6.12 7.60 14.54
CA SER A 596 -5.51 6.28 14.41
C SER A 596 -5.85 5.38 15.59
N VAL A 597 -5.71 4.09 15.33
CA VAL A 597 -5.87 3.06 16.35
C VAL A 597 -4.59 2.26 16.42
N VAL A 598 -4.08 2.08 17.62
CA VAL A 598 -2.90 1.24 17.88
C VAL A 598 -3.34 0.00 18.62
N PHE A 599 -3.06 -1.16 18.01
CA PHE A 599 -3.07 -2.44 18.71
C PHE A 599 -1.65 -2.73 19.18
N GLY A 600 -1.42 -2.65 20.48
CA GLY A 600 -0.11 -2.83 21.07
C GLY A 600 0.08 -4.20 21.68
N ILE A 601 1.31 -4.71 21.57
CA ILE A 601 1.77 -5.91 22.25
C ILE A 601 2.83 -5.46 23.25
N LEU A 602 2.51 -5.53 24.52
CA LEU A 602 3.36 -5.07 25.59
C LEU A 602 4.65 -5.89 25.72
N ARG A 603 5.68 -5.22 26.12
CA ARG A 603 6.91 -5.87 26.57
C ARG A 603 6.74 -6.25 28.05
N GLU A 604 6.98 -7.52 28.35
CA GLU A 604 7.08 -7.97 29.74
C GLU A 604 8.36 -7.33 30.34
N GLU A 605 8.19 -6.32 31.19
CA GLU A 605 9.32 -5.78 31.92
C GLU A 605 9.69 -6.77 32.99
N ALA A 606 10.95 -7.21 32.98
CA ALA A 606 11.48 -7.99 34.09
C ALA A 606 11.29 -7.14 35.37
N GLN A 607 10.48 -7.65 36.30
CA GLN A 607 10.37 -7.00 37.61
C GLN A 607 11.77 -6.86 38.20
N PRO A 608 12.15 -5.67 38.72
CA PRO A 608 13.47 -5.41 39.28
C PRO A 608 13.76 -6.32 40.51
#